data_6c596ea6144522f384f6a58e370c561f
#
_entry.id   6c596ea6144522f384f6a58e370c561f
#
_cell.length_a   1.000
_cell.length_b   1.000
_cell.length_c   1.000
_cell.angle_alpha   90.00
_cell.angle_beta   90.00
_cell.angle_gamma   90.00
#
_symmetry.space_group_name_H-M   'P 1'
#
loop_
_entity.id
_entity.type
_entity.pdbx_description
1 polymer ?
#
loop_
_entity_poly.entity_id
_entity_poly.type
_entity_poly.pdbx_seq_one_letter_code
_entity_poly.pdbx_strand_id
1 'polypeptide(L)'
;MRFFEFGTGLLLLTFFLLSTDVIAQGTNPVHLTIKKDSATQAVKSGDKFNISLIATIDEGWHLYSPDQPAGGPIPTRITIPENNNFKLAGEIESPTPRVIFDPNFNLDTEFYEDEAVFILPIEVLGGATAGKNTLFVNFFYQTCNDKTCLPPKNLKVETEIEVTGKLSNSAAVTTKISPASKLDAATTQQAVEAGALDFDFVDFAGKPRKLSEFRGKFVLLDFWATWCKPCLADIPKLKELYEKHKASGFEIVGMDSETLGDDDDSGADPEFAKETAERAKQIVATRGVTWTQATAATAVPVAKKVFGVKALPTKILIDKEGNIVATLGEKDDLVATIEKLLSEKNK
;
A
#
# COMPACT_ATOMS: atom_id res chain seq x y z
N MET A 1 -22.05 76.19 -35.83
CA MET A 1 -22.63 75.10 -35.04
C MET A 1 -21.99 73.80 -35.47
N ARG A 2 -21.03 73.30 -34.72
CA ARG A 2 -20.36 72.03 -34.97
C ARG A 2 -20.69 71.09 -33.82
N PHE A 3 -21.39 70.00 -34.10
CA PHE A 3 -21.67 68.94 -33.16
C PHE A 3 -20.46 68.04 -33.02
N PHE A 4 -20.01 67.87 -31.80
CA PHE A 4 -18.99 66.88 -31.43
C PHE A 4 -19.71 65.60 -30.97
N GLU A 5 -19.50 64.52 -31.71
CA GLU A 5 -19.94 63.21 -31.26
C GLU A 5 -18.88 62.57 -30.37
N PHE A 6 -19.27 62.18 -29.16
CA PHE A 6 -18.48 61.40 -28.24
C PHE A 6 -18.72 59.94 -28.48
N GLY A 7 -17.77 59.27 -29.08
CA GLY A 7 -17.75 57.81 -29.19
C GLY A 7 -17.28 57.16 -27.89
N THR A 8 -18.17 56.48 -27.20
CA THR A 8 -17.88 55.61 -26.03
C THR A 8 -17.34 54.29 -26.51
N GLY A 9 -16.01 54.12 -26.46
CA GLY A 9 -15.34 52.84 -26.68
C GLY A 9 -15.47 51.94 -25.46
N LEU A 10 -16.28 50.88 -25.56
CA LEU A 10 -16.40 49.83 -24.54
C LEU A 10 -15.20 48.88 -24.65
N LEU A 11 -14.24 48.99 -23.74
CA LEU A 11 -13.09 48.10 -23.64
C LEU A 11 -13.55 46.79 -22.97
N LEU A 12 -13.82 45.75 -23.76
CA LEU A 12 -14.05 44.37 -23.25
C LEU A 12 -12.74 43.75 -22.76
N LEU A 13 -12.50 43.80 -21.45
CA LEU A 13 -11.44 43.07 -20.80
C LEU A 13 -11.80 41.60 -20.73
N THR A 14 -11.31 40.79 -21.67
CA THR A 14 -11.42 39.33 -21.62
C THR A 14 -10.47 38.79 -20.55
N PHE A 15 -11.03 38.45 -19.41
CA PHE A 15 -10.33 37.75 -18.33
C PHE A 15 -10.12 36.29 -18.75
N PHE A 16 -8.92 35.98 -19.21
CA PHE A 16 -8.49 34.60 -19.50
C PHE A 16 -8.25 33.89 -18.14
N LEU A 17 -9.25 33.17 -17.66
CA LEU A 17 -9.09 32.24 -16.54
C LEU A 17 -8.17 31.08 -17.00
N LEU A 18 -6.88 31.19 -16.68
CA LEU A 18 -5.98 30.05 -16.71
C LEU A 18 -6.41 29.09 -15.60
N SER A 19 -7.25 28.11 -15.98
CA SER A 19 -7.44 26.92 -15.15
C SER A 19 -6.12 26.15 -15.11
N THR A 20 -5.38 26.31 -14.04
CA THR A 20 -4.32 25.36 -13.70
C THR A 20 -5.00 24.09 -13.26
N ASP A 21 -5.09 23.11 -14.17
CA ASP A 21 -5.37 21.74 -13.81
C ASP A 21 -4.25 21.28 -12.88
N VAL A 22 -4.50 21.34 -11.58
CA VAL A 22 -3.68 20.65 -10.59
C VAL A 22 -3.99 19.18 -10.78
N ILE A 23 -3.23 18.53 -11.64
CA ILE A 23 -3.15 17.07 -11.68
C ILE A 23 -2.56 16.67 -10.34
N ALA A 24 -3.40 16.24 -9.41
CA ALA A 24 -2.99 15.52 -8.22
C ALA A 24 -2.46 14.16 -8.67
N GLN A 25 -1.25 14.15 -9.24
CA GLN A 25 -0.47 12.94 -9.37
C GLN A 25 -0.12 12.53 -7.95
N GLY A 26 -0.49 11.31 -7.56
CA GLY A 26 -0.12 10.77 -6.26
C GLY A 26 1.39 10.93 -6.08
N THR A 27 1.78 11.82 -5.19
CA THR A 27 3.18 12.18 -4.96
C THR A 27 3.92 10.95 -4.49
N ASN A 28 4.85 10.47 -5.31
CA ASN A 28 5.83 9.49 -4.88
C ASN A 28 7.06 10.24 -4.37
N PRO A 29 7.26 10.36 -3.04
CA PRO A 29 8.34 11.16 -2.50
C PRO A 29 9.71 10.46 -2.51
N VAL A 30 9.80 9.25 -3.08
CA VAL A 30 11.06 8.50 -3.20
C VAL A 30 11.37 8.25 -4.67
N HIS A 31 12.56 8.66 -5.08
CA HIS A 31 13.08 8.53 -6.44
C HIS A 31 14.30 7.62 -6.45
N LEU A 32 14.25 6.53 -7.23
CA LEU A 32 15.31 5.52 -7.25
C LEU A 32 16.23 5.68 -8.45
N THR A 33 17.51 5.54 -8.22
CA THR A 33 18.55 5.51 -9.27
C THR A 33 19.56 4.40 -8.97
N ILE A 34 19.91 3.61 -9.99
CA ILE A 34 21.01 2.63 -9.88
C ILE A 34 22.28 3.25 -10.46
N LYS A 35 23.36 3.26 -9.66
CA LYS A 35 24.71 3.54 -10.16
C LYS A 35 25.54 2.25 -10.15
N LYS A 36 26.21 2.01 -11.27
CA LYS A 36 27.18 0.91 -11.40
C LYS A 36 28.55 1.39 -10.96
N ASP A 37 29.25 0.57 -10.22
CA ASP A 37 30.64 0.82 -9.94
C ASP A 37 31.50 0.75 -11.22
N SER A 38 32.59 1.50 -11.29
CA SER A 38 33.48 1.53 -12.46
C SER A 38 34.05 0.15 -12.82
N ALA A 39 34.12 -0.75 -11.85
CA ALA A 39 34.50 -2.17 -12.03
C ALA A 39 33.47 -3.01 -12.80
N THR A 40 32.25 -2.49 -13.03
CA THR A 40 31.13 -3.23 -13.66
C THR A 40 31.11 -3.13 -15.19
N GLN A 41 32.23 -2.69 -15.83
CA GLN A 41 32.23 -2.47 -17.29
C GLN A 41 32.11 -3.74 -18.13
N ALA A 42 32.56 -4.88 -17.62
CA ALA A 42 32.39 -6.19 -18.27
C ALA A 42 32.63 -7.30 -17.23
N VAL A 43 31.58 -8.03 -16.89
CA VAL A 43 31.60 -9.13 -15.92
C VAL A 43 31.45 -10.49 -16.59
N LYS A 44 31.82 -11.58 -15.92
CA LYS A 44 31.68 -12.96 -16.38
C LYS A 44 30.79 -13.74 -15.42
N SER A 45 30.30 -14.88 -15.88
CA SER A 45 29.61 -15.83 -15.01
C SER A 45 30.50 -16.21 -13.82
N GLY A 46 29.97 -16.13 -12.61
CA GLY A 46 30.65 -16.33 -11.33
C GLY A 46 31.30 -15.08 -10.74
N ASP A 47 31.41 -14.00 -11.50
CA ASP A 47 31.92 -12.73 -10.96
C ASP A 47 30.95 -12.11 -9.97
N LYS A 48 31.53 -11.39 -9.01
CA LYS A 48 30.80 -10.58 -8.04
C LYS A 48 31.17 -9.11 -8.21
N PHE A 49 30.17 -8.24 -8.13
CA PHE A 49 30.34 -6.79 -8.22
C PHE A 49 29.30 -6.09 -7.38
N ASN A 50 29.49 -4.80 -7.10
CA ASN A 50 28.53 -4.01 -6.38
C ASN A 50 27.79 -3.05 -7.31
N ILE A 51 26.53 -2.80 -7.00
CA ILE A 51 25.76 -1.66 -7.49
C ILE A 51 25.31 -0.80 -6.32
N SER A 52 25.19 0.49 -6.56
CA SER A 52 24.59 1.42 -5.59
C SER A 52 23.15 1.71 -6.01
N LEU A 53 22.19 1.36 -5.15
CA LEU A 53 20.81 1.79 -5.28
C LEU A 53 20.64 3.06 -4.43
N ILE A 54 20.35 4.17 -5.08
CA ILE A 54 20.19 5.48 -4.44
C ILE A 54 18.73 5.80 -4.37
N ALA A 55 18.23 6.02 -3.18
CA ALA A 55 16.89 6.53 -2.91
C ALA A 55 17.02 8.02 -2.53
N THR A 56 16.57 8.92 -3.41
CA THR A 56 16.42 10.34 -3.10
C THR A 56 15.03 10.58 -2.53
N ILE A 57 14.93 11.25 -1.40
CA ILE A 57 13.72 11.44 -0.62
C ILE A 57 13.35 12.92 -0.66
N ASP A 58 12.10 13.24 -1.02
CA ASP A 58 11.62 14.62 -1.08
C ASP A 58 11.63 15.28 0.31
N GLU A 59 11.87 16.59 0.36
CA GLU A 59 11.93 17.37 1.60
C GLU A 59 10.67 17.16 2.47
N GLY A 60 10.88 16.93 3.75
CA GLY A 60 9.83 16.69 4.74
C GLY A 60 9.27 15.28 4.74
N TRP A 61 9.79 14.39 3.92
CA TRP A 61 9.48 12.96 3.95
C TRP A 61 10.64 12.14 4.51
N HIS A 62 10.33 10.97 5.04
CA HIS A 62 11.33 10.01 5.48
C HIS A 62 10.98 8.61 5.01
N LEU A 63 12.01 7.85 4.71
CA LEU A 63 11.99 6.46 4.27
C LEU A 63 12.43 5.59 5.44
N TYR A 64 11.63 4.59 5.83
CA TYR A 64 12.00 3.70 6.93
C TYR A 64 13.14 2.76 6.55
N SER A 65 14.04 2.49 7.51
CA SER A 65 15.16 1.58 7.33
C SER A 65 14.72 0.12 7.16
N PRO A 66 15.59 -0.76 6.64
CA PRO A 66 15.32 -2.20 6.62
C PRO A 66 15.14 -2.82 8.02
N ASP A 67 15.80 -2.25 9.03
CA ASP A 67 15.81 -2.76 10.40
C ASP A 67 14.81 -1.99 11.27
N GLN A 68 13.57 -2.47 11.31
CA GLN A 68 12.52 -1.88 12.15
C GLN A 68 12.17 -2.79 13.32
N PRO A 69 11.87 -2.23 14.50
CA PRO A 69 11.39 -3.03 15.62
C PRO A 69 10.03 -3.65 15.32
N ALA A 70 9.75 -4.80 15.91
CA ALA A 70 8.46 -5.45 15.80
C ALA A 70 7.33 -4.53 16.26
N GLY A 71 6.29 -4.37 15.45
CA GLY A 71 5.18 -3.43 15.71
C GLY A 71 5.43 -1.98 15.28
N GLY A 72 6.60 -1.67 14.76
CA GLY A 72 6.97 -0.37 14.17
C GLY A 72 6.44 -0.16 12.73
N PRO A 73 6.94 0.79 11.96
CA PRO A 73 6.60 1.01 10.56
C PRO A 73 7.02 -0.16 9.67
N ILE A 74 6.53 -0.17 8.43
CA ILE A 74 6.92 -1.20 7.46
C ILE A 74 8.37 -0.96 7.04
N PRO A 75 9.25 -1.96 7.19
CA PRO A 75 10.65 -1.85 6.81
C PRO A 75 10.83 -1.79 5.30
N THR A 76 11.86 -1.07 4.84
CA THR A 76 12.32 -1.14 3.46
C THR A 76 12.88 -2.53 3.16
N ARG A 77 12.52 -3.08 1.99
CA ARG A 77 13.06 -4.35 1.51
C ARG A 77 13.57 -4.19 0.09
N ILE A 78 14.74 -4.73 -0.15
CA ILE A 78 15.39 -4.71 -1.45
C ILE A 78 15.64 -6.15 -1.87
N THR A 79 15.11 -6.55 -3.02
CA THR A 79 15.24 -7.92 -3.51
C THR A 79 15.63 -7.93 -4.99
N ILE A 80 16.31 -8.99 -5.39
CA ILE A 80 16.53 -9.32 -6.80
C ILE A 80 15.53 -10.43 -7.13
N PRO A 81 14.58 -10.20 -8.07
CA PRO A 81 13.65 -11.25 -8.48
C PRO A 81 14.38 -12.50 -8.95
N GLU A 82 13.85 -13.68 -8.62
CA GLU A 82 14.42 -14.94 -9.08
C GLU A 82 14.59 -14.94 -10.61
N ASN A 83 15.79 -15.15 -11.06
CA ASN A 83 16.16 -15.26 -12.47
C ASN A 83 17.43 -16.08 -12.61
N ASN A 84 17.77 -16.45 -13.84
CA ASN A 84 18.93 -17.27 -14.13
C ASN A 84 20.22 -16.46 -14.35
N ASN A 85 20.16 -15.13 -14.28
CA ASN A 85 21.26 -14.24 -14.66
C ASN A 85 21.99 -13.66 -13.45
N PHE A 86 21.24 -13.25 -12.41
CA PHE A 86 21.77 -12.51 -11.27
C PHE A 86 21.10 -12.93 -9.95
N LYS A 87 21.84 -12.81 -8.87
CA LYS A 87 21.32 -12.91 -7.48
C LYS A 87 22.12 -12.00 -6.55
N LEU A 88 21.61 -11.77 -5.34
CA LEU A 88 22.40 -11.18 -4.27
C LEU A 88 23.53 -12.14 -3.87
N ALA A 89 24.73 -11.61 -3.70
CA ALA A 89 25.93 -12.35 -3.31
C ALA A 89 26.24 -12.31 -1.82
N GLY A 90 25.43 -11.57 -1.05
CA GLY A 90 25.61 -11.34 0.38
C GLY A 90 24.57 -10.37 0.93
N GLU A 91 24.80 -9.86 2.12
CA GLU A 91 23.95 -8.85 2.75
C GLU A 91 24.07 -7.51 2.04
N ILE A 92 22.98 -6.73 2.05
CA ILE A 92 22.93 -5.38 1.50
C ILE A 92 23.48 -4.44 2.57
N GLU A 93 24.46 -3.60 2.19
CA GLU A 93 24.96 -2.57 3.09
C GLU A 93 24.01 -1.36 3.05
N SER A 94 23.40 -1.04 4.19
CA SER A 94 22.52 0.10 4.36
C SER A 94 23.28 1.28 5.00
N PRO A 95 22.94 2.54 4.67
CA PRO A 95 23.49 3.69 5.38
C PRO A 95 23.02 3.72 6.84
N THR A 96 23.75 4.43 7.71
CA THR A 96 23.34 4.61 9.10
C THR A 96 22.02 5.41 9.18
N PRO A 97 20.92 4.85 9.75
CA PRO A 97 19.67 5.55 9.87
C PRO A 97 19.70 6.59 11.00
N ARG A 98 18.76 7.53 10.95
CA ARG A 98 18.38 8.33 12.12
C ARG A 98 17.40 7.53 12.97
N VAL A 99 17.53 7.65 14.30
CA VAL A 99 16.66 6.99 15.27
C VAL A 99 15.86 8.05 16.00
N ILE A 100 14.53 7.90 16.02
CA ILE A 100 13.64 8.81 16.73
C ILE A 100 12.49 8.03 17.38
N PHE A 101 12.07 8.46 18.58
CA PHE A 101 10.86 7.93 19.19
C PHE A 101 9.62 8.33 18.41
N ASP A 102 8.90 7.37 17.85
CA ASP A 102 7.63 7.60 17.17
C ASP A 102 6.45 7.31 18.11
N PRO A 103 5.71 8.36 18.54
CA PRO A 103 4.60 8.20 19.49
C PRO A 103 3.43 7.39 18.91
N ASN A 104 3.31 7.25 17.59
CA ASN A 104 2.23 6.46 16.99
C ASN A 104 2.44 4.96 17.14
N PHE A 105 3.71 4.53 17.09
CA PHE A 105 4.10 3.15 17.33
C PHE A 105 4.51 2.91 18.79
N ASN A 106 4.77 3.99 19.56
CA ASN A 106 5.35 3.95 20.91
C ASN A 106 6.68 3.19 20.95
N LEU A 107 7.52 3.43 19.94
CA LEU A 107 8.80 2.77 19.68
C LEU A 107 9.81 3.76 19.10
N ASP A 108 11.08 3.48 19.30
CA ASP A 108 12.14 4.10 18.50
C ASP A 108 12.10 3.52 17.09
N THR A 109 11.99 4.37 16.08
CA THR A 109 11.96 3.99 14.67
C THR A 109 13.19 4.50 13.95
N GLU A 110 13.63 3.76 12.95
CA GLU A 110 14.79 4.07 12.14
C GLU A 110 14.39 4.52 10.74
N PHE A 111 14.97 5.64 10.26
CA PHE A 111 14.61 6.18 8.95
C PHE A 111 15.73 6.99 8.30
N TYR A 112 15.56 7.28 7.01
CA TYR A 112 16.42 8.14 6.20
C TYR A 112 15.65 9.37 5.73
N GLU A 113 16.38 10.49 5.58
CA GLU A 113 15.93 11.74 4.98
C GLU A 113 16.91 12.11 3.86
N ASP A 114 16.48 12.94 2.92
CA ASP A 114 17.27 13.44 1.79
C ASP A 114 17.75 12.34 0.84
N GLU A 115 18.68 11.52 1.25
CA GLU A 115 19.26 10.45 0.43
C GLU A 115 19.64 9.22 1.27
N ALA A 116 19.34 8.05 0.74
CA ALA A 116 19.83 6.76 1.27
C ALA A 116 20.52 5.96 0.15
N VAL A 117 21.76 5.53 0.39
CA VAL A 117 22.56 4.75 -0.57
C VAL A 117 22.73 3.34 -0.06
N PHE A 118 22.15 2.37 -0.77
CA PHE A 118 22.27 0.95 -0.47
C PHE A 118 23.28 0.31 -1.43
N ILE A 119 24.23 -0.46 -0.89
CA ILE A 119 25.21 -1.20 -1.70
C ILE A 119 24.76 -2.65 -1.81
N LEU A 120 24.46 -3.07 -3.03
CA LEU A 120 23.98 -4.41 -3.33
C LEU A 120 25.13 -5.24 -3.93
N PRO A 121 25.62 -6.28 -3.23
CA PRO A 121 26.55 -7.22 -3.81
C PRO A 121 25.81 -8.17 -4.76
N ILE A 122 26.20 -8.20 -6.02
CA ILE A 122 25.56 -8.98 -7.09
C ILE A 122 26.52 -10.09 -7.57
N GLU A 123 26.00 -11.29 -7.79
CA GLU A 123 26.69 -12.40 -8.44
C GLU A 123 26.07 -12.70 -9.80
N VAL A 124 26.90 -12.86 -10.82
CA VAL A 124 26.50 -13.28 -12.16
C VAL A 124 26.32 -14.79 -12.20
N LEU A 125 25.13 -15.26 -12.49
CA LEU A 125 24.81 -16.69 -12.55
C LEU A 125 25.16 -17.32 -13.92
N GLY A 126 25.24 -18.64 -13.96
CA GLY A 126 25.57 -19.40 -15.17
C GLY A 126 24.56 -19.31 -16.31
N GLY A 127 23.35 -18.79 -16.05
CA GLY A 127 22.34 -18.54 -17.07
C GLY A 127 22.50 -17.21 -17.80
N ALA A 128 23.37 -16.32 -17.33
CA ALA A 128 23.63 -15.05 -17.99
C ALA A 128 24.34 -15.27 -19.34
N THR A 129 23.80 -14.67 -20.41
CA THR A 129 24.35 -14.80 -21.77
C THR A 129 25.34 -13.67 -22.05
N ALA A 130 26.30 -13.93 -22.93
CA ALA A 130 27.21 -12.87 -23.39
C ALA A 130 26.41 -11.71 -24.03
N GLY A 131 26.79 -10.48 -23.71
CA GLY A 131 26.12 -9.25 -24.10
C GLY A 131 25.35 -8.61 -22.98
N LYS A 132 24.36 -7.78 -23.32
CA LYS A 132 23.55 -7.03 -22.39
C LYS A 132 22.52 -7.93 -21.68
N ASN A 133 22.53 -7.91 -20.36
CA ASN A 133 21.56 -8.59 -19.50
C ASN A 133 20.92 -7.55 -18.58
N THR A 134 19.60 -7.59 -18.44
CA THR A 134 18.90 -6.67 -17.55
C THR A 134 18.89 -7.20 -16.12
N LEU A 135 19.42 -6.42 -15.19
CA LEU A 135 19.31 -6.65 -13.77
C LEU A 135 18.12 -5.86 -13.21
N PHE A 136 17.16 -6.56 -12.63
CA PHE A 136 16.01 -5.97 -11.97
C PHE A 136 16.24 -5.93 -10.46
N VAL A 137 15.81 -4.83 -9.83
CA VAL A 137 15.79 -4.66 -8.37
C VAL A 137 14.39 -4.25 -7.96
N ASN A 138 13.77 -4.98 -7.06
CA ASN A 138 12.54 -4.59 -6.40
C ASN A 138 12.88 -3.82 -5.13
N PHE A 139 12.22 -2.68 -4.94
CA PHE A 139 12.36 -1.81 -3.77
C PHE A 139 10.99 -1.61 -3.14
N PHE A 140 10.71 -2.37 -2.10
CA PHE A 140 9.49 -2.25 -1.32
C PHE A 140 9.75 -1.36 -0.12
N TYR A 141 8.90 -0.35 0.10
CA TYR A 141 9.13 0.66 1.12
C TYR A 141 7.84 1.35 1.57
N GLN A 142 7.91 1.99 2.73
CA GLN A 142 6.93 2.93 3.22
C GLN A 142 7.59 4.27 3.48
N THR A 143 6.85 5.37 3.21
CA THR A 143 7.24 6.73 3.55
C THR A 143 6.19 7.41 4.40
N CYS A 144 6.66 8.25 5.30
CA CYS A 144 5.81 9.12 6.11
C CYS A 144 6.37 10.54 6.14
N ASN A 145 5.54 11.47 6.51
CA ASN A 145 5.93 12.79 6.99
C ASN A 145 5.33 13.00 8.39
N ASP A 146 5.46 14.21 8.95
CA ASP A 146 4.96 14.52 10.31
C ASP A 146 3.44 14.31 10.46
N LYS A 147 2.70 14.27 9.36
CA LYS A 147 1.22 14.25 9.37
C LYS A 147 0.64 12.94 8.89
N THR A 148 1.26 12.31 7.89
CA THR A 148 0.65 11.15 7.22
C THR A 148 1.69 10.15 6.76
N CYS A 149 1.30 8.88 6.70
CA CYS A 149 2.04 7.83 6.02
C CYS A 149 1.33 7.47 4.71
N LEU A 150 2.12 7.31 3.65
CA LEU A 150 1.60 6.77 2.40
C LEU A 150 1.49 5.24 2.49
N PRO A 151 0.60 4.64 1.71
CA PRO A 151 0.59 3.20 1.52
C PRO A 151 1.97 2.70 1.10
N PRO A 152 2.41 1.51 1.54
CA PRO A 152 3.63 0.91 1.05
C PRO A 152 3.61 0.78 -0.47
N LYS A 153 4.77 0.92 -1.09
CA LYS A 153 4.94 0.79 -2.54
C LYS A 153 6.03 -0.21 -2.86
N ASN A 154 5.85 -0.90 -3.98
CA ASN A 154 6.88 -1.73 -4.59
C ASN A 154 7.31 -1.07 -5.91
N LEU A 155 8.52 -0.54 -5.96
CA LEU A 155 9.10 0.02 -7.18
C LEU A 155 10.08 -1.00 -7.78
N LYS A 156 9.96 -1.24 -9.08
CA LYS A 156 10.90 -2.03 -9.85
C LYS A 156 11.80 -1.11 -10.64
N VAL A 157 13.09 -1.17 -10.38
CA VAL A 157 14.10 -0.45 -11.15
C VAL A 157 15.02 -1.43 -11.85
N GLU A 158 15.64 -1.00 -12.95
CA GLU A 158 16.45 -1.88 -13.78
C GLU A 158 17.72 -1.20 -14.28
N THR A 159 18.74 -2.01 -14.57
CA THR A 159 19.97 -1.57 -15.22
C THR A 159 20.54 -2.65 -16.13
N GLU A 160 21.20 -2.26 -17.21
CA GLU A 160 21.89 -3.19 -18.10
C GLU A 160 23.28 -3.52 -17.59
N ILE A 161 23.60 -4.80 -17.53
CA ILE A 161 24.93 -5.34 -17.19
C ILE A 161 25.50 -6.02 -18.44
N GLU A 162 26.71 -5.60 -18.84
CA GLU A 162 27.45 -6.25 -19.94
C GLU A 162 28.16 -7.50 -19.41
N VAL A 163 27.75 -8.66 -19.91
CA VAL A 163 28.35 -9.95 -19.53
C VAL A 163 29.26 -10.40 -20.65
N THR A 164 30.51 -10.69 -20.33
CA THR A 164 31.51 -11.25 -21.25
C THR A 164 31.74 -12.72 -20.93
N GLY A 165 31.73 -13.57 -21.95
CA GLY A 165 32.01 -15.01 -21.75
C GLY A 165 31.76 -15.84 -22.99
N LYS A 166 32.31 -17.05 -23.02
CA LYS A 166 32.06 -18.01 -24.11
C LYS A 166 30.59 -18.40 -24.13
N LEU A 167 29.99 -18.37 -25.34
CA LEU A 167 28.74 -19.05 -25.62
C LEU A 167 28.85 -20.52 -25.19
N SER A 168 28.37 -20.89 -24.06
CA SER A 168 28.12 -22.28 -23.74
C SER A 168 26.88 -22.67 -24.55
N ASN A 169 27.07 -23.52 -25.55
CA ASN A 169 25.96 -24.19 -26.22
C ASN A 169 25.26 -25.09 -25.22
N SER A 170 24.38 -24.53 -24.45
CA SER A 170 23.42 -25.29 -23.66
C SER A 170 22.16 -25.43 -24.49
N ALA A 171 21.89 -26.68 -24.86
CA ALA A 171 20.69 -27.09 -25.56
C ALA A 171 19.44 -26.53 -24.86
N ALA A 172 18.58 -25.92 -25.66
CA ALA A 172 17.27 -25.48 -25.22
C ALA A 172 16.50 -26.65 -24.62
N VAL A 173 16.41 -26.67 -23.30
CA VAL A 173 15.42 -27.50 -22.59
C VAL A 173 14.10 -26.76 -22.70
N THR A 174 13.32 -27.18 -23.66
CA THR A 174 11.94 -26.75 -23.82
C THR A 174 11.12 -27.39 -22.70
N THR A 175 11.07 -26.76 -21.54
CA THR A 175 10.12 -27.12 -20.51
C THR A 175 8.75 -26.62 -20.96
N LYS A 176 7.90 -27.55 -21.39
CA LYS A 176 6.48 -27.30 -21.60
C LYS A 176 5.86 -26.88 -20.28
N ILE A 177 5.63 -25.60 -20.13
CA ILE A 177 4.78 -25.08 -19.04
C ILE A 177 3.36 -25.47 -19.41
N SER A 178 2.83 -26.44 -18.70
CA SER A 178 1.40 -26.76 -18.69
C SER A 178 0.66 -25.55 -18.10
N PRO A 179 -0.40 -25.04 -18.73
CA PRO A 179 -1.11 -23.88 -18.19
C PRO A 179 -1.77 -24.32 -16.87
N ALA A 180 -1.37 -23.68 -15.78
CA ALA A 180 -2.08 -23.75 -14.52
C ALA A 180 -3.54 -23.33 -14.77
N SER A 181 -4.44 -24.17 -14.30
CA SER A 181 -5.88 -24.04 -14.36
C SER A 181 -6.29 -22.63 -13.94
N LYS A 182 -6.97 -21.92 -14.85
CA LYS A 182 -7.72 -20.72 -14.53
C LYS A 182 -8.76 -21.12 -13.49
N LEU A 183 -8.60 -20.67 -12.26
CA LEU A 183 -9.73 -20.50 -11.36
C LEU A 183 -10.55 -19.34 -11.95
N ASP A 184 -11.77 -19.68 -12.34
CA ASP A 184 -12.70 -18.76 -12.96
C ASP A 184 -12.96 -17.56 -12.05
N ALA A 185 -12.50 -16.40 -12.50
CA ALA A 185 -12.86 -15.08 -11.96
C ALA A 185 -14.27 -14.70 -12.45
N ALA A 186 -15.24 -15.55 -12.16
CA ALA A 186 -16.64 -15.32 -12.47
C ALA A 186 -17.46 -15.46 -11.19
N THR A 187 -17.44 -14.45 -10.34
CA THR A 187 -18.55 -14.12 -9.43
C THR A 187 -18.21 -12.87 -8.60
N THR A 188 -18.04 -11.71 -9.20
CA THR A 188 -17.96 -10.45 -8.43
C THR A 188 -18.52 -9.26 -9.22
N GLN A 189 -19.46 -9.48 -10.11
CA GLN A 189 -20.16 -8.40 -10.84
C GLN A 189 -21.68 -8.40 -10.64
N GLN A 190 -22.17 -8.83 -9.48
CA GLN A 190 -23.59 -8.77 -9.17
C GLN A 190 -23.81 -8.28 -7.73
N ALA A 191 -23.71 -6.99 -7.48
CA ALA A 191 -24.23 -6.43 -6.24
C ALA A 191 -24.47 -4.92 -6.32
N VAL A 192 -25.03 -4.39 -7.40
CA VAL A 192 -25.57 -3.02 -7.45
C VAL A 192 -26.92 -3.01 -8.20
N GLU A 193 -27.74 -4.02 -8.02
CA GLU A 193 -29.16 -3.97 -8.37
C GLU A 193 -29.99 -4.38 -7.15
N ALA A 194 -30.68 -3.38 -6.56
CA ALA A 194 -31.87 -3.50 -5.68
C ALA A 194 -31.91 -4.68 -4.68
N GLY A 195 -30.81 -4.93 -3.96
CA GLY A 195 -30.74 -5.90 -2.87
C GLY A 195 -29.81 -5.37 -1.78
N ALA A 196 -30.06 -5.73 -0.52
CA ALA A 196 -29.17 -5.40 0.58
C ALA A 196 -27.74 -5.86 0.31
N LEU A 197 -26.77 -4.98 0.54
CA LEU A 197 -25.34 -5.23 0.31
C LEU A 197 -24.87 -6.54 0.97
N ASP A 198 -24.21 -7.42 0.23
CA ASP A 198 -23.61 -8.65 0.75
C ASP A 198 -22.26 -8.95 0.06
N PHE A 199 -21.32 -9.54 0.78
CA PHE A 199 -20.05 -10.02 0.25
C PHE A 199 -19.45 -11.07 1.20
N ASP A 200 -18.59 -11.93 0.64
CA ASP A 200 -17.85 -12.93 1.36
C ASP A 200 -16.48 -12.41 1.82
N PHE A 201 -16.01 -12.86 2.98
CA PHE A 201 -14.67 -12.62 3.47
C PHE A 201 -14.18 -13.78 4.35
N VAL A 202 -12.87 -13.83 4.60
CA VAL A 202 -12.25 -14.80 5.53
C VAL A 202 -11.74 -14.01 6.74
N ASP A 203 -12.10 -14.46 7.94
CA ASP A 203 -11.63 -13.81 9.16
C ASP A 203 -10.21 -14.24 9.56
N PHE A 204 -9.62 -13.56 10.55
CA PHE A 204 -8.25 -13.85 11.04
C PHE A 204 -8.09 -15.25 11.63
N ALA A 205 -9.19 -15.94 11.97
CA ALA A 205 -9.18 -17.33 12.37
C ALA A 205 -9.25 -18.31 11.17
N GLY A 206 -9.30 -17.79 9.94
CA GLY A 206 -9.42 -18.57 8.72
C GLY A 206 -10.85 -19.06 8.43
N LYS A 207 -11.86 -18.54 9.13
CA LYS A 207 -13.26 -18.92 8.94
C LYS A 207 -13.89 -18.09 7.82
N PRO A 208 -14.52 -18.73 6.82
CA PRO A 208 -15.36 -18.03 5.85
C PRO A 208 -16.56 -17.36 6.52
N ARG A 209 -16.82 -16.11 6.19
CA ARG A 209 -17.88 -15.26 6.72
C ARG A 209 -18.58 -14.52 5.59
N LYS A 210 -19.79 -14.05 5.87
CA LYS A 210 -20.57 -13.17 4.99
C LYS A 210 -21.04 -11.93 5.74
N LEU A 211 -21.13 -10.79 5.06
CA LEU A 211 -21.70 -9.60 5.66
C LEU A 211 -23.15 -9.83 6.12
N SER A 212 -23.91 -10.64 5.39
CA SER A 212 -25.29 -11.00 5.75
C SER A 212 -25.43 -11.72 7.10
N GLU A 213 -24.38 -12.29 7.66
CA GLU A 213 -24.41 -12.85 9.03
C GLU A 213 -24.70 -11.81 10.10
N PHE A 214 -24.47 -10.54 9.80
CA PHE A 214 -24.68 -9.41 10.70
C PHE A 214 -26.02 -8.68 10.47
N ARG A 215 -26.94 -9.24 9.66
CA ARG A 215 -28.26 -8.63 9.44
C ARG A 215 -29.00 -8.43 10.77
N GLY A 216 -29.78 -7.34 10.82
CA GLY A 216 -30.44 -6.92 12.03
C GLY A 216 -29.57 -6.12 13.00
N LYS A 217 -28.30 -5.93 12.67
CA LYS A 217 -27.35 -5.07 13.41
C LYS A 217 -26.92 -3.88 12.55
N PHE A 218 -26.51 -2.80 13.21
CA PHE A 218 -25.67 -1.78 12.57
C PHE A 218 -24.24 -2.31 12.49
N VAL A 219 -23.65 -2.28 11.31
CA VAL A 219 -22.29 -2.80 11.07
C VAL A 219 -21.38 -1.66 10.63
N LEU A 220 -20.31 -1.42 11.37
CA LEU A 220 -19.24 -0.54 10.96
C LEU A 220 -18.14 -1.37 10.28
N LEU A 221 -17.96 -1.17 8.98
CA LEU A 221 -16.80 -1.68 8.26
C LEU A 221 -15.66 -0.67 8.48
N ASP A 222 -14.61 -1.09 9.18
CA ASP A 222 -13.43 -0.28 9.46
C ASP A 222 -12.28 -0.71 8.56
N PHE A 223 -12.04 0.01 7.46
CA PHE A 223 -10.92 -0.24 6.55
C PHE A 223 -9.66 0.37 7.15
N TRP A 224 -8.72 -0.48 7.54
CA TRP A 224 -7.52 -0.12 8.27
C TRP A 224 -6.29 -0.90 7.79
N ALA A 225 -5.10 -0.46 8.16
CA ALA A 225 -3.85 -1.18 7.94
C ALA A 225 -2.87 -0.95 9.09
N THR A 226 -1.86 -1.80 9.22
CA THR A 226 -0.86 -1.70 10.29
C THR A 226 -0.01 -0.45 10.17
N TRP A 227 0.17 0.07 8.97
CA TRP A 227 0.88 1.30 8.65
C TRP A 227 0.02 2.58 8.73
N CYS A 228 -1.29 2.46 8.89
CA CYS A 228 -2.20 3.60 8.95
C CYS A 228 -2.24 4.19 10.36
N LYS A 229 -1.40 5.19 10.63
CA LYS A 229 -1.33 5.87 11.94
C LYS A 229 -2.70 6.35 12.45
N PRO A 230 -3.51 7.11 11.67
CA PRO A 230 -4.81 7.56 12.14
C PRO A 230 -5.79 6.40 12.40
N CYS A 231 -5.69 5.29 11.62
CA CYS A 231 -6.50 4.09 11.91
C CYS A 231 -6.18 3.52 13.30
N LEU A 232 -4.89 3.40 13.60
CA LEU A 232 -4.43 2.89 14.90
C LEU A 232 -4.81 3.83 16.06
N ALA A 233 -4.84 5.13 15.83
CA ALA A 233 -5.29 6.13 16.80
C ALA A 233 -6.80 6.09 17.06
N ASP A 234 -7.60 5.59 16.13
CA ASP A 234 -9.04 5.43 16.29
C ASP A 234 -9.44 4.19 17.13
N ILE A 235 -8.55 3.19 17.26
CA ILE A 235 -8.86 1.94 17.98
C ILE A 235 -9.44 2.18 19.41
N PRO A 236 -8.89 3.06 20.25
CA PRO A 236 -9.49 3.34 21.57
C PRO A 236 -10.93 3.83 21.48
N LYS A 237 -11.23 4.76 20.58
CA LYS A 237 -12.58 5.30 20.33
C LYS A 237 -13.55 4.22 19.85
N LEU A 238 -13.10 3.37 18.92
CA LEU A 238 -13.87 2.24 18.41
C LEU A 238 -14.18 1.22 19.53
N LYS A 239 -13.24 0.98 20.43
CA LYS A 239 -13.46 0.11 21.60
C LYS A 239 -14.55 0.66 22.51
N GLU A 240 -14.51 1.94 22.82
CA GLU A 240 -15.55 2.59 23.65
C GLU A 240 -16.92 2.51 22.98
N LEU A 241 -17.02 2.83 21.68
CA LEU A 241 -18.24 2.71 20.91
C LEU A 241 -18.77 1.27 20.89
N TYR A 242 -17.89 0.31 20.64
CA TYR A 242 -18.26 -1.10 20.57
C TYR A 242 -18.79 -1.61 21.92
N GLU A 243 -18.07 -1.37 23.01
CA GLU A 243 -18.51 -1.75 24.34
C GLU A 243 -19.86 -1.11 24.73
N LYS A 244 -20.07 0.15 24.39
CA LYS A 244 -21.29 0.89 24.66
C LYS A 244 -22.51 0.37 23.90
N HIS A 245 -22.34 -0.05 22.64
CA HIS A 245 -23.45 -0.28 21.71
C HIS A 245 -23.61 -1.73 21.23
N LYS A 246 -22.63 -2.64 21.48
CA LYS A 246 -22.71 -4.04 21.03
C LYS A 246 -23.97 -4.77 21.54
N ALA A 247 -24.39 -4.53 22.76
CA ALA A 247 -25.60 -5.13 23.32
C ALA A 247 -26.90 -4.59 22.65
N SER A 248 -26.84 -3.42 22.02
CA SER A 248 -27.94 -2.80 21.29
C SER A 248 -27.94 -3.10 19.79
N GLY A 249 -27.13 -4.08 19.37
CA GLY A 249 -27.07 -4.50 17.97
C GLY A 249 -26.12 -3.65 17.10
N PHE A 250 -25.02 -3.16 17.66
CA PHE A 250 -23.92 -2.58 16.92
C PHE A 250 -22.77 -3.59 16.80
N GLU A 251 -22.19 -3.69 15.60
CA GLU A 251 -21.07 -4.57 15.32
C GLU A 251 -19.99 -3.82 14.55
N ILE A 252 -18.74 -4.25 14.71
CA ILE A 252 -17.61 -3.76 13.91
C ILE A 252 -17.00 -4.93 13.17
N VAL A 253 -16.65 -4.73 11.91
CA VAL A 253 -15.82 -5.65 11.12
C VAL A 253 -14.61 -4.86 10.64
N GLY A 254 -13.44 -5.18 11.18
CA GLY A 254 -12.17 -4.64 10.69
C GLY A 254 -11.83 -5.26 9.34
N MET A 255 -11.56 -4.42 8.38
CA MET A 255 -11.23 -4.79 7.01
C MET A 255 -9.75 -4.51 6.79
N ASP A 256 -8.90 -5.52 7.02
CA ASP A 256 -7.45 -5.40 6.80
C ASP A 256 -7.16 -5.00 5.35
N SER A 257 -6.55 -3.85 5.18
CA SER A 257 -6.33 -3.21 3.88
C SER A 257 -4.84 -2.94 3.61
N GLU A 258 -3.96 -3.85 4.07
CA GLU A 258 -2.50 -3.69 3.98
C GLU A 258 -2.00 -3.32 2.59
N THR A 259 -2.54 -3.94 1.53
CA THR A 259 -2.10 -3.76 0.15
C THR A 259 -3.05 -2.86 -0.67
N LEU A 260 -3.79 -1.96 -0.01
CA LEU A 260 -4.77 -1.11 -0.69
C LEU A 260 -4.15 -0.22 -1.77
N GLY A 261 -2.92 0.22 -1.60
CA GLY A 261 -2.20 1.11 -2.51
C GLY A 261 -1.43 0.42 -3.63
N ASP A 262 -1.39 -0.91 -3.68
CA ASP A 262 -0.72 -1.64 -4.75
C ASP A 262 -1.55 -1.59 -6.02
N ASP A 263 -1.04 -0.85 -7.02
CA ASP A 263 -1.67 -0.74 -8.34
C ASP A 263 -1.37 -1.96 -9.22
N ASP A 264 -0.40 -2.78 -8.82
CA ASP A 264 0.02 -3.98 -9.53
C ASP A 264 -0.69 -5.22 -8.98
N ASP A 265 -1.50 -5.85 -9.82
CA ASP A 265 -2.19 -7.14 -9.55
C ASP A 265 -1.18 -8.32 -9.49
N SER A 266 0.13 -8.05 -9.56
CA SER A 266 1.21 -9.06 -9.54
C SER A 266 1.32 -9.83 -8.23
N GLY A 267 0.47 -9.54 -7.26
CA GLY A 267 0.41 -10.20 -5.96
C GLY A 267 1.60 -9.77 -5.07
N ALA A 268 1.30 -9.27 -3.89
CA ALA A 268 2.33 -9.05 -2.89
C ALA A 268 3.17 -10.32 -2.75
N ASP A 269 4.49 -10.15 -2.63
CA ASP A 269 5.40 -11.24 -2.28
C ASP A 269 4.74 -12.11 -1.19
N PRO A 270 4.58 -13.44 -1.38
CA PRO A 270 3.91 -14.31 -0.43
C PRO A 270 4.49 -14.22 0.99
N GLU A 271 5.79 -13.98 1.14
CA GLU A 271 6.43 -13.79 2.42
C GLU A 271 6.02 -12.47 3.06
N PHE A 272 5.95 -11.39 2.27
CA PHE A 272 5.43 -10.11 2.72
C PHE A 272 3.96 -10.20 3.15
N ALA A 273 3.10 -10.84 2.37
CA ALA A 273 1.70 -11.02 2.72
C ALA A 273 1.54 -11.81 4.03
N LYS A 274 2.38 -12.81 4.27
CA LYS A 274 2.41 -13.56 5.53
C LYS A 274 2.84 -12.69 6.71
N GLU A 275 3.91 -11.93 6.56
CA GLU A 275 4.42 -11.07 7.63
C GLU A 275 3.43 -9.98 8.01
N THR A 276 2.84 -9.29 7.02
CA THR A 276 1.83 -8.25 7.28
C THR A 276 0.59 -8.83 7.96
N ALA A 277 0.15 -10.03 7.57
CA ALA A 277 -0.95 -10.73 8.23
C ALA A 277 -0.65 -11.05 9.69
N GLU A 278 0.56 -11.54 10.02
CA GLU A 278 0.96 -11.80 11.40
C GLU A 278 1.08 -10.50 12.21
N ARG A 279 1.59 -9.44 11.62
CA ARG A 279 1.66 -8.11 12.22
C ARG A 279 0.28 -7.55 12.52
N ALA A 280 -0.68 -7.66 11.59
CA ALA A 280 -2.06 -7.23 11.80
C ALA A 280 -2.68 -7.97 12.99
N LYS A 281 -2.51 -9.30 13.07
CA LYS A 281 -2.96 -10.10 14.21
C LYS A 281 -2.33 -9.65 15.54
N GLN A 282 -1.02 -9.37 15.53
CA GLN A 282 -0.31 -8.88 16.72
C GLN A 282 -0.85 -7.54 17.20
N ILE A 283 -1.10 -6.58 16.29
CA ILE A 283 -1.67 -5.28 16.63
C ILE A 283 -3.07 -5.44 17.23
N VAL A 284 -3.92 -6.24 16.60
CA VAL A 284 -5.27 -6.54 17.09
C VAL A 284 -5.23 -7.11 18.51
N ALA A 285 -4.34 -8.10 18.75
CA ALA A 285 -4.19 -8.73 20.05
C ALA A 285 -3.65 -7.77 21.11
N THR A 286 -2.56 -7.05 20.82
CA THR A 286 -1.91 -6.15 21.79
C THR A 286 -2.75 -4.94 22.14
N ARG A 287 -3.59 -4.46 21.21
CA ARG A 287 -4.53 -3.35 21.44
C ARG A 287 -5.87 -3.81 22.02
N GLY A 288 -6.06 -5.11 22.22
CA GLY A 288 -7.26 -5.70 22.82
C GLY A 288 -8.51 -5.45 21.95
N VAL A 289 -8.39 -5.57 20.65
CA VAL A 289 -9.51 -5.53 19.70
C VAL A 289 -10.24 -6.87 19.76
N THR A 290 -11.56 -6.85 19.92
CA THR A 290 -12.36 -8.06 20.13
C THR A 290 -13.38 -8.33 19.03
N TRP A 291 -13.59 -7.39 18.11
CA TRP A 291 -14.50 -7.58 16.97
C TRP A 291 -13.83 -8.31 15.81
N THR A 292 -14.66 -8.85 14.91
CA THR A 292 -14.23 -9.63 13.75
C THR A 292 -13.26 -8.85 12.85
N GLN A 293 -12.21 -9.50 12.40
CA GLN A 293 -11.22 -8.96 11.46
C GLN A 293 -11.21 -9.79 10.20
N ALA A 294 -11.41 -9.18 9.04
CA ALA A 294 -11.24 -9.80 7.74
C ALA A 294 -9.76 -9.77 7.31
N THR A 295 -9.28 -10.83 6.68
CA THR A 295 -7.91 -10.89 6.15
C THR A 295 -7.70 -9.96 4.96
N ALA A 296 -6.51 -9.42 4.77
CA ALA A 296 -6.17 -8.54 3.65
C ALA A 296 -6.49 -9.18 2.28
N ALA A 297 -6.24 -10.48 2.13
CA ALA A 297 -6.54 -11.21 0.90
C ALA A 297 -8.01 -11.11 0.46
N THR A 298 -8.94 -10.98 1.41
CA THR A 298 -10.38 -10.85 1.13
C THR A 298 -10.91 -9.43 1.31
N ALA A 299 -10.36 -8.67 2.23
CA ALA A 299 -10.80 -7.30 2.51
C ALA A 299 -10.38 -6.31 1.42
N VAL A 300 -9.16 -6.41 0.86
CA VAL A 300 -8.67 -5.49 -0.18
C VAL A 300 -9.49 -5.55 -1.47
N PRO A 301 -9.84 -6.73 -2.02
CA PRO A 301 -10.77 -6.80 -3.15
C PRO A 301 -12.12 -6.17 -2.87
N VAL A 302 -12.67 -6.35 -1.66
CA VAL A 302 -13.94 -5.73 -1.23
C VAL A 302 -13.77 -4.20 -1.16
N ALA A 303 -12.70 -3.72 -0.53
CA ALA A 303 -12.38 -2.29 -0.45
C ALA A 303 -12.33 -1.64 -1.83
N LYS A 304 -11.56 -2.22 -2.77
CA LYS A 304 -11.36 -1.67 -4.12
C LYS A 304 -12.61 -1.80 -5.00
N LYS A 305 -13.20 -3.00 -5.08
CA LYS A 305 -14.22 -3.35 -6.08
C LYS A 305 -15.65 -3.04 -5.63
N VAL A 306 -15.95 -3.21 -4.34
CA VAL A 306 -17.31 -2.98 -3.82
C VAL A 306 -17.49 -1.55 -3.36
N PHE A 307 -16.53 -1.01 -2.62
CA PHE A 307 -16.67 0.30 -1.97
C PHE A 307 -15.85 1.42 -2.62
N GLY A 308 -14.93 1.12 -3.53
CA GLY A 308 -14.08 2.12 -4.19
C GLY A 308 -13.20 2.89 -3.20
N VAL A 309 -12.78 2.24 -2.11
CA VAL A 309 -11.89 2.83 -1.09
C VAL A 309 -10.54 3.17 -1.72
N LYS A 310 -10.11 4.42 -1.58
CA LYS A 310 -8.86 4.94 -2.16
C LYS A 310 -7.84 5.37 -1.12
N ALA A 311 -8.26 5.57 0.13
CA ALA A 311 -7.41 6.05 1.21
C ALA A 311 -7.88 5.50 2.56
N LEU A 312 -6.97 5.45 3.54
CA LEU A 312 -7.25 5.05 4.92
C LEU A 312 -7.02 6.23 5.87
N PRO A 313 -7.79 6.32 6.96
CA PRO A 313 -8.90 5.46 7.33
C PRO A 313 -10.14 5.73 6.46
N THR A 314 -10.88 4.69 6.15
CA THR A 314 -12.25 4.79 5.62
C THR A 314 -13.14 3.88 6.47
N LYS A 315 -14.27 4.41 6.91
CA LYS A 315 -15.25 3.65 7.70
C LYS A 315 -16.62 3.76 7.05
N ILE A 316 -17.32 2.65 6.91
CA ILE A 316 -18.64 2.60 6.28
C ILE A 316 -19.63 2.01 7.27
N LEU A 317 -20.64 2.79 7.63
CA LEU A 317 -21.72 2.33 8.50
C LEU A 317 -22.88 1.79 7.65
N ILE A 318 -23.30 0.59 7.97
CA ILE A 318 -24.39 -0.15 7.33
C ILE A 318 -25.52 -0.34 8.36
N ASP A 319 -26.77 -0.12 7.94
CA ASP A 319 -27.94 -0.29 8.80
C ASP A 319 -28.39 -1.76 8.92
N LYS A 320 -29.43 -2.00 9.72
CA LYS A 320 -29.98 -3.32 10.01
C LYS A 320 -30.51 -4.04 8.77
N GLU A 321 -30.91 -3.28 7.76
CA GLU A 321 -31.43 -3.75 6.47
C GLU A 321 -30.32 -4.04 5.45
N GLY A 322 -29.08 -3.55 5.72
CA GLY A 322 -27.93 -3.72 4.86
C GLY A 322 -27.68 -2.57 3.89
N ASN A 323 -28.20 -1.38 4.17
CA ASN A 323 -27.96 -0.17 3.37
C ASN A 323 -26.81 0.65 3.97
N ILE A 324 -25.98 1.26 3.12
CA ILE A 324 -24.97 2.21 3.55
C ILE A 324 -25.66 3.48 4.05
N VAL A 325 -25.36 3.86 5.31
CA VAL A 325 -25.94 5.06 5.93
C VAL A 325 -24.92 6.17 6.19
N ALA A 326 -23.63 5.83 6.22
CA ALA A 326 -22.55 6.81 6.29
C ALA A 326 -21.25 6.26 5.74
N THR A 327 -20.42 7.14 5.18
CA THR A 327 -19.01 6.90 4.87
C THR A 327 -18.19 7.98 5.54
N LEU A 328 -17.23 7.59 6.37
CA LEU A 328 -16.42 8.48 7.20
C LEU A 328 -14.93 8.30 6.85
N GLY A 329 -14.21 9.41 6.81
CA GLY A 329 -12.76 9.47 6.64
C GLY A 329 -12.07 10.09 7.85
N GLU A 330 -10.79 10.41 7.71
CA GLU A 330 -9.94 10.93 8.79
C GLU A 330 -10.46 12.23 9.45
N LYS A 331 -11.12 13.09 8.67
CA LYS A 331 -11.56 14.42 9.13
C LYS A 331 -12.94 14.42 9.81
N ASP A 332 -13.62 13.29 9.78
CA ASP A 332 -14.99 13.19 10.30
C ASP A 332 -14.99 12.92 11.81
N ASP A 333 -15.98 13.49 12.51
CA ASP A 333 -16.21 13.13 13.91
C ASP A 333 -16.85 11.75 13.98
N LEU A 334 -15.99 10.74 14.10
CA LEU A 334 -16.36 9.33 14.14
C LEU A 334 -17.42 9.03 15.22
N VAL A 335 -17.16 9.48 16.46
CA VAL A 335 -18.01 9.13 17.60
C VAL A 335 -19.37 9.80 17.50
N ALA A 336 -19.39 11.13 17.32
CA ALA A 336 -20.63 11.89 17.25
C ALA A 336 -21.51 11.43 16.08
N THR A 337 -20.90 11.13 14.92
CA THR A 337 -21.67 10.70 13.75
C THR A 337 -22.31 9.32 13.97
N ILE A 338 -21.55 8.35 14.49
CA ILE A 338 -22.08 7.01 14.74
C ILE A 338 -23.15 7.04 15.83
N GLU A 339 -22.92 7.71 16.94
CA GLU A 339 -23.90 7.81 18.03
C GLU A 339 -25.22 8.46 17.58
N LYS A 340 -25.15 9.52 16.78
CA LYS A 340 -26.30 10.16 16.20
C LYS A 340 -27.11 9.18 15.34
N LEU A 341 -26.48 8.49 14.39
CA LEU A 341 -27.13 7.55 13.49
C LEU A 341 -27.75 6.35 14.22
N LEU A 342 -27.05 5.80 15.21
CA LEU A 342 -27.58 4.73 16.06
C LEU A 342 -28.81 5.19 16.86
N SER A 343 -28.84 6.45 17.34
CA SER A 343 -29.96 6.98 18.11
C SER A 343 -31.20 7.29 17.25
N GLU A 344 -31.00 7.80 16.03
CA GLU A 344 -32.08 8.16 15.11
C GLU A 344 -32.82 6.94 14.53
N LYS A 345 -32.10 5.86 14.23
CA LYS A 345 -32.67 4.65 13.60
C LYS A 345 -33.12 3.57 14.60
N ASN A 346 -32.94 3.77 15.90
CA ASN A 346 -33.51 2.93 16.95
C ASN A 346 -34.88 3.45 17.47
N LYS A 347 -35.40 4.53 16.91
CA LYS A 347 -36.75 5.05 17.14
C LYS A 347 -37.72 4.51 16.09
#